data_38ff3b22163c1fd9576bb69671203eca
#
_entry.id   38ff3b22163c1fd9576bb69671203eca
#
_cell.length_a   1.000
_cell.length_b   1.000
_cell.length_c   1.000
_cell.angle_alpha   90.00
_cell.angle_beta   90.00
_cell.angle_gamma   90.00
#
_symmetry.space_group_name_H-M   'P 1'
#
loop_
_entity.id
_entity.type
_entity.pdbx_description
1 polymer ?
#
loop_
_entity_poly.entity_id
_entity_poly.type
_entity_poly.pdbx_seq_one_letter_code
_entity_poly.pdbx_strand_id
1 'polypeptide(L)'
;NRMNSTPVRILCIEDDPDDEVLVRLAARRLARPIQWATTDCAEGVEAALDDGVDLVLSDYHVSGYSPLLAIDAIRKRGFDIPLVVVSNAVGESAAVEVLRAGAADYVSKDRLGTLPMVINRVLEARRQRESQRALLKENQAAARRLRALAAQLVKTQESERKHLAQTLHDSLGQTLTALQMHLHGADLEPDAAAARQLREKSIEILRGIIDQMRTISFAVRPAQLDQQGLAATIETMAHQMLGPVRIRFHLKVSGMETSRGSPQSSVAFRVVQEALTNAVRHATPTRVRVHLTFRPDGTLVVAVGNDGRSMPD
;
A
#
# COMPACT_ATOMS: atom_id res chain seq x y z
N ASN A 1 -15.16 6.70 -26.54
CA ASN A 1 -15.02 6.35 -27.98
C ASN A 1 -13.72 6.85 -28.64
N ARG A 2 -12.65 7.14 -27.87
CA ARG A 2 -11.32 7.47 -28.43
C ARG A 2 -10.50 6.25 -28.87
N MET A 3 -10.94 5.03 -28.61
CA MET A 3 -10.19 3.80 -28.95
C MET A 3 -10.27 3.40 -30.44
N ASN A 4 -11.12 4.03 -31.25
CA ASN A 4 -11.32 3.66 -32.65
C ASN A 4 -10.57 4.56 -33.67
N SER A 5 -9.74 5.50 -33.23
CA SER A 5 -9.08 6.49 -34.08
C SER A 5 -7.61 6.19 -34.42
N THR A 6 -6.96 5.30 -33.66
CA THR A 6 -5.55 4.96 -33.96
C THR A 6 -5.51 3.98 -35.12
N PRO A 7 -4.78 4.28 -36.22
CA PRO A 7 -4.64 3.36 -37.32
C PRO A 7 -3.96 2.08 -36.90
N VAL A 8 -4.43 0.95 -37.46
CA VAL A 8 -3.79 -0.36 -37.30
C VAL A 8 -2.63 -0.44 -38.30
N ARG A 9 -1.42 -0.64 -37.81
CA ARG A 9 -0.22 -0.78 -38.65
C ARG A 9 -0.07 -2.25 -39.06
N ILE A 10 -0.29 -2.53 -40.35
CA ILE A 10 -0.21 -3.87 -40.93
C ILE A 10 1.00 -3.91 -41.87
N LEU A 11 1.87 -4.89 -41.63
CA LEU A 11 2.93 -5.28 -42.55
C LEU A 11 2.44 -6.47 -43.39
N CYS A 12 2.36 -6.31 -44.70
CA CYS A 12 2.04 -7.36 -45.64
C CYS A 12 3.32 -7.90 -46.30
N ILE A 13 3.48 -9.23 -46.29
CA ILE A 13 4.59 -9.93 -46.93
C ILE A 13 3.98 -10.70 -48.12
N GLU A 14 4.13 -10.14 -49.33
CA GLU A 14 3.51 -10.63 -50.56
C GLU A 14 4.36 -10.21 -51.79
N ASP A 15 4.66 -11.12 -52.68
CA ASP A 15 5.43 -10.82 -53.90
C ASP A 15 4.55 -10.68 -55.14
N ASP A 16 3.28 -11.11 -55.10
CA ASP A 16 2.31 -10.87 -56.17
C ASP A 16 1.51 -9.57 -55.93
N PRO A 17 1.65 -8.54 -56.78
CA PRO A 17 0.94 -7.29 -56.64
C PRO A 17 -0.58 -7.43 -56.70
N ASP A 18 -1.11 -8.36 -57.48
CA ASP A 18 -2.56 -8.56 -57.62
C ASP A 18 -3.14 -9.18 -56.35
N ASP A 19 -2.44 -10.12 -55.75
CA ASP A 19 -2.80 -10.72 -54.44
C ASP A 19 -2.69 -9.70 -53.33
N GLU A 20 -1.65 -8.85 -53.29
CA GLU A 20 -1.52 -7.74 -52.35
C GLU A 20 -2.75 -6.82 -52.37
N VAL A 21 -3.18 -6.43 -53.57
CA VAL A 21 -4.36 -5.55 -53.78
C VAL A 21 -5.62 -6.23 -53.23
N LEU A 22 -5.81 -7.53 -53.44
CA LEU A 22 -6.97 -8.27 -52.97
C LEU A 22 -6.98 -8.36 -51.43
N VAL A 23 -5.86 -8.67 -50.81
CA VAL A 23 -5.70 -8.78 -49.34
C VAL A 23 -5.93 -7.39 -48.72
N ARG A 24 -5.37 -6.34 -49.30
CA ARG A 24 -5.53 -4.95 -48.86
C ARG A 24 -6.98 -4.47 -48.96
N LEU A 25 -7.69 -4.79 -50.05
CA LEU A 25 -9.11 -4.49 -50.22
C LEU A 25 -9.96 -5.22 -49.18
N ALA A 26 -9.67 -6.47 -48.88
CA ALA A 26 -10.33 -7.21 -47.83
C ALA A 26 -10.08 -6.58 -46.45
N ALA A 27 -8.84 -6.23 -46.13
CA ALA A 27 -8.46 -5.58 -44.86
C ALA A 27 -9.13 -4.22 -44.70
N ARG A 28 -9.35 -3.44 -45.75
CA ARG A 28 -10.05 -2.14 -45.69
C ARG A 28 -11.49 -2.20 -45.20
N ARG A 29 -12.09 -3.40 -45.11
CA ARG A 29 -13.41 -3.59 -44.53
C ARG A 29 -13.37 -3.58 -42.99
N LEU A 30 -12.19 -3.45 -42.37
CA LEU A 30 -12.08 -3.15 -40.96
C LEU A 30 -12.71 -1.79 -40.65
N ALA A 31 -13.44 -1.71 -39.54
CA ALA A 31 -14.05 -0.46 -39.08
C ALA A 31 -13.02 0.52 -38.46
N ARG A 32 -11.75 0.46 -38.90
CA ARG A 32 -10.62 1.24 -38.39
C ARG A 32 -9.73 1.71 -39.55
N PRO A 33 -9.07 2.86 -39.42
CA PRO A 33 -8.03 3.25 -40.35
C PRO A 33 -6.89 2.24 -40.33
N ILE A 34 -6.30 1.98 -41.51
CA ILE A 34 -5.16 1.04 -41.63
C ILE A 34 -3.99 1.84 -42.20
N GLN A 35 -2.84 1.71 -41.56
CA GLN A 35 -1.54 2.08 -42.11
C GLN A 35 -0.92 0.80 -42.66
N TRP A 36 -0.68 0.76 -43.97
CA TRP A 36 -0.27 -0.42 -44.70
C TRP A 36 1.15 -0.27 -45.21
N ALA A 37 1.98 -1.27 -44.95
CA ALA A 37 3.30 -1.42 -45.57
C ALA A 37 3.38 -2.78 -46.23
N THR A 38 4.05 -2.86 -47.38
CA THR A 38 4.26 -4.13 -48.12
C THR A 38 5.74 -4.36 -48.35
N THR A 39 6.13 -5.63 -48.29
CA THR A 39 7.48 -6.09 -48.65
C THR A 39 7.38 -7.50 -49.23
N ASP A 40 8.36 -7.84 -50.08
CA ASP A 40 8.48 -9.11 -50.81
C ASP A 40 9.77 -9.85 -50.46
N CYS A 41 10.60 -9.30 -49.56
CA CYS A 41 11.92 -9.87 -49.25
C CYS A 41 12.29 -9.82 -47.75
N ALA A 42 13.28 -10.59 -47.40
CA ALA A 42 13.77 -10.71 -46.01
C ALA A 42 14.26 -9.35 -45.45
N GLU A 43 15.07 -8.62 -46.23
CA GLU A 43 15.62 -7.34 -45.83
C GLU A 43 14.50 -6.33 -45.56
N GLY A 44 13.45 -6.33 -46.39
CA GLY A 44 12.27 -5.49 -46.23
C GLY A 44 11.48 -5.83 -44.96
N VAL A 45 11.33 -7.12 -44.62
CA VAL A 45 10.71 -7.54 -43.38
C VAL A 45 11.53 -7.07 -42.20
N GLU A 46 12.85 -7.26 -42.24
CA GLU A 46 13.73 -6.82 -41.13
C GLU A 46 13.72 -5.31 -40.94
N ALA A 47 13.63 -4.52 -42.01
CA ALA A 47 13.56 -3.07 -41.95
C ALA A 47 12.21 -2.55 -41.47
N ALA A 48 11.10 -3.20 -41.87
CA ALA A 48 9.74 -2.76 -41.56
C ALA A 48 9.23 -3.28 -40.19
N LEU A 49 9.82 -4.34 -39.66
CA LEU A 49 9.40 -4.96 -38.41
C LEU A 49 9.91 -4.14 -37.22
N ASP A 50 9.06 -3.29 -36.66
CA ASP A 50 9.29 -2.50 -35.45
C ASP A 50 8.21 -2.75 -34.40
N ASP A 51 8.40 -2.21 -33.21
CA ASP A 51 7.45 -2.34 -32.07
C ASP A 51 6.08 -1.67 -32.35
N GLY A 52 5.99 -0.84 -33.38
CA GLY A 52 4.75 -0.19 -33.79
C GLY A 52 3.90 -1.01 -34.75
N VAL A 53 4.37 -2.13 -35.28
CA VAL A 53 3.57 -3.03 -36.13
C VAL A 53 2.55 -3.78 -35.26
N ASP A 54 1.27 -3.68 -35.65
CA ASP A 54 0.19 -4.33 -34.93
C ASP A 54 -0.07 -5.75 -35.40
N LEU A 55 0.15 -6.02 -36.70
CA LEU A 55 -0.15 -7.28 -37.35
C LEU A 55 0.75 -7.49 -38.53
N VAL A 56 1.21 -8.73 -38.73
CA VAL A 56 1.84 -9.19 -39.98
C VAL A 56 0.86 -10.08 -40.74
N LEU A 57 0.62 -9.78 -42.00
CA LEU A 57 -0.04 -10.67 -42.97
C LEU A 57 1.03 -11.22 -43.89
N SER A 58 1.12 -12.52 -44.09
CA SER A 58 2.14 -13.14 -44.94
C SER A 58 1.51 -14.14 -45.86
N ASP A 59 1.84 -14.08 -47.15
CA ASP A 59 1.60 -15.24 -47.98
C ASP A 59 2.49 -16.39 -47.52
N TYR A 60 2.05 -17.60 -47.87
CA TYR A 60 2.80 -18.81 -47.59
C TYR A 60 3.98 -18.99 -48.56
N HIS A 61 3.80 -18.59 -49.83
CA HIS A 61 4.76 -18.74 -50.92
C HIS A 61 5.25 -17.35 -51.41
N VAL A 62 6.19 -16.76 -50.67
CA VAL A 62 6.90 -15.56 -51.13
C VAL A 62 8.29 -15.99 -51.62
N SER A 63 8.71 -15.45 -52.74
CA SER A 63 9.99 -15.81 -53.41
C SER A 63 11.18 -15.56 -52.46
N GLY A 64 11.82 -16.65 -51.98
CA GLY A 64 12.98 -16.56 -51.08
C GLY A 64 12.66 -16.26 -49.61
N TYR A 65 11.39 -16.22 -49.22
CA TYR A 65 10.99 -15.97 -47.82
C TYR A 65 9.79 -16.85 -47.44
N SER A 66 9.65 -17.14 -46.14
CA SER A 66 8.54 -17.95 -45.66
C SER A 66 7.93 -17.37 -44.37
N PRO A 67 6.65 -17.65 -44.07
CA PRO A 67 6.03 -17.24 -42.81
C PRO A 67 6.78 -17.74 -41.57
N LEU A 68 7.46 -18.89 -41.65
CA LEU A 68 8.25 -19.44 -40.56
C LEU A 68 9.43 -18.53 -40.20
N LEU A 69 10.10 -17.95 -41.20
CA LEU A 69 11.18 -16.97 -41.00
C LEU A 69 10.66 -15.70 -40.39
N ALA A 70 9.48 -15.22 -40.81
CA ALA A 70 8.84 -14.05 -40.21
C ALA A 70 8.48 -14.27 -38.73
N ILE A 71 7.92 -15.44 -38.39
CA ILE A 71 7.62 -15.82 -37.01
C ILE A 71 8.90 -15.84 -36.16
N ASP A 72 9.98 -16.41 -36.69
CA ASP A 72 11.26 -16.47 -36.01
C ASP A 72 11.89 -15.09 -35.81
N ALA A 73 11.81 -14.21 -36.80
CA ALA A 73 12.28 -12.84 -36.72
C ALA A 73 11.51 -12.03 -35.67
N ILE A 74 10.19 -12.15 -35.60
CA ILE A 74 9.34 -11.53 -34.57
C ILE A 74 9.76 -12.01 -33.18
N ARG A 75 9.94 -13.34 -33.03
CA ARG A 75 10.33 -13.97 -31.76
C ARG A 75 11.72 -13.57 -31.31
N LYS A 76 12.72 -13.54 -32.19
CA LYS A 76 14.10 -13.14 -31.90
C LYS A 76 14.20 -11.69 -31.40
N ARG A 77 13.35 -10.81 -31.93
CA ARG A 77 13.28 -9.40 -31.50
C ARG A 77 12.48 -9.19 -30.22
N GLY A 78 11.84 -10.24 -29.70
CA GLY A 78 11.03 -10.16 -28.47
C GLY A 78 9.70 -9.45 -28.65
N PHE A 79 9.25 -9.25 -29.88
CA PHE A 79 7.97 -8.60 -30.17
C PHE A 79 6.78 -9.55 -29.97
N ASP A 80 5.65 -9.02 -29.47
CA ASP A 80 4.37 -9.76 -29.40
C ASP A 80 3.46 -9.35 -30.59
N ILE A 81 4.01 -9.47 -31.80
CA ILE A 81 3.29 -9.12 -33.03
C ILE A 81 2.68 -10.39 -33.59
N PRO A 82 1.34 -10.48 -33.73
CA PRO A 82 0.70 -11.63 -34.33
C PRO A 82 0.96 -11.68 -35.84
N LEU A 83 1.13 -12.88 -36.36
CA LEU A 83 1.24 -13.15 -37.78
C LEU A 83 0.06 -14.00 -38.23
N VAL A 84 -0.63 -13.57 -39.30
CA VAL A 84 -1.68 -14.31 -39.96
C VAL A 84 -1.21 -14.67 -41.36
N VAL A 85 -1.28 -15.96 -41.71
CA VAL A 85 -0.95 -16.43 -43.06
C VAL A 85 -2.17 -16.32 -43.95
N VAL A 86 -1.99 -15.73 -45.15
CA VAL A 86 -3.05 -15.55 -46.16
C VAL A 86 -2.56 -16.19 -47.45
N SER A 87 -3.10 -17.35 -47.85
CA SER A 87 -2.57 -18.07 -49.01
C SER A 87 -3.64 -18.77 -49.83
N ASN A 88 -3.34 -19.01 -51.12
CA ASN A 88 -4.12 -19.90 -51.96
C ASN A 88 -3.93 -21.34 -51.49
N ALA A 89 -4.89 -22.21 -51.77
CA ALA A 89 -4.99 -23.62 -51.49
C ALA A 89 -3.70 -24.35 -51.04
N VAL A 90 -3.22 -24.04 -49.86
CA VAL A 90 -2.19 -24.82 -49.18
C VAL A 90 -2.91 -26.02 -48.55
N GLY A 91 -2.43 -27.23 -48.76
CA GLY A 91 -3.03 -28.44 -48.15
C GLY A 91 -3.13 -28.27 -46.62
N GLU A 92 -4.11 -28.95 -45.99
CA GLU A 92 -4.35 -28.88 -44.54
C GLU A 92 -3.07 -29.04 -43.70
N SER A 93 -2.06 -29.79 -44.22
CA SER A 93 -0.81 -29.98 -43.50
C SER A 93 0.03 -28.72 -43.35
N ALA A 94 0.06 -27.81 -44.34
CA ALA A 94 0.85 -26.59 -44.28
C ALA A 94 0.18 -25.51 -43.39
N ALA A 95 -1.15 -25.44 -43.38
CA ALA A 95 -1.87 -24.61 -42.42
C ALA A 95 -1.58 -25.07 -40.98
N VAL A 96 -1.57 -26.34 -40.70
CA VAL A 96 -1.22 -26.92 -39.39
C VAL A 96 0.24 -26.61 -39.01
N GLU A 97 1.16 -26.69 -39.99
CA GLU A 97 2.57 -26.37 -39.75
C GLU A 97 2.80 -24.95 -39.29
N VAL A 98 2.24 -23.92 -39.98
CA VAL A 98 2.43 -22.52 -39.61
C VAL A 98 1.75 -22.19 -38.30
N LEU A 99 0.59 -22.76 -37.98
CA LEU A 99 -0.08 -22.59 -36.70
C LEU A 99 0.75 -23.21 -35.55
N ARG A 100 1.34 -24.38 -35.74
CA ARG A 100 2.25 -24.99 -34.76
C ARG A 100 3.54 -24.21 -34.60
N ALA A 101 4.03 -23.56 -35.63
CA ALA A 101 5.20 -22.68 -35.54
C ALA A 101 4.93 -21.38 -34.78
N GLY A 102 3.66 -20.98 -34.62
CA GLY A 102 3.24 -19.82 -33.85
C GLY A 102 2.52 -18.74 -34.64
N ALA A 103 2.06 -19.03 -35.88
CA ALA A 103 1.13 -18.15 -36.54
C ALA A 103 -0.16 -18.01 -35.72
N ALA A 104 -0.71 -16.79 -35.64
CA ALA A 104 -1.93 -16.52 -34.89
C ALA A 104 -3.16 -17.10 -35.56
N ASP A 105 -3.16 -17.17 -36.90
CA ASP A 105 -4.23 -17.74 -37.70
C ASP A 105 -3.80 -18.00 -39.15
N TYR A 106 -4.71 -18.64 -39.92
CA TYR A 106 -4.59 -18.90 -41.35
C TYR A 106 -5.89 -18.49 -42.06
N VAL A 107 -5.80 -17.84 -43.21
CA VAL A 107 -6.93 -17.44 -44.06
C VAL A 107 -6.66 -17.87 -45.51
N SER A 108 -7.58 -18.61 -46.11
CA SER A 108 -7.50 -18.89 -47.57
C SER A 108 -7.84 -17.65 -48.39
N LYS A 109 -7.08 -17.38 -49.45
CA LYS A 109 -7.36 -16.29 -50.41
C LYS A 109 -8.76 -16.42 -51.05
N ASP A 110 -9.31 -17.65 -51.17
CA ASP A 110 -10.68 -17.89 -51.63
C ASP A 110 -11.73 -17.37 -50.64
N ARG A 111 -11.34 -17.13 -49.39
CA ARG A 111 -12.23 -16.68 -48.26
C ARG A 111 -11.81 -15.36 -47.64
N LEU A 112 -11.22 -14.47 -48.42
CA LEU A 112 -10.78 -13.15 -47.95
C LEU A 112 -11.88 -12.29 -47.27
N GLY A 113 -13.17 -12.61 -47.52
CA GLY A 113 -14.28 -12.02 -46.77
C GLY A 113 -14.23 -12.24 -45.26
N THR A 114 -13.52 -13.27 -44.79
CA THR A 114 -13.34 -13.55 -43.35
C THR A 114 -12.15 -12.83 -42.73
N LEU A 115 -11.24 -12.29 -43.53
CA LEU A 115 -10.00 -11.64 -43.08
C LEU A 115 -10.23 -10.53 -42.06
N PRO A 116 -11.21 -9.61 -42.21
CA PRO A 116 -11.46 -8.58 -41.21
C PRO A 116 -11.85 -9.12 -39.83
N MET A 117 -12.61 -10.22 -39.81
CA MET A 117 -13.01 -10.87 -38.56
C MET A 117 -11.79 -11.51 -37.88
N VAL A 118 -10.94 -12.18 -38.66
CA VAL A 118 -9.69 -12.80 -38.16
C VAL A 118 -8.76 -11.74 -37.60
N ILE A 119 -8.53 -10.64 -38.35
CA ILE A 119 -7.69 -9.51 -37.89
C ILE A 119 -8.21 -8.95 -36.55
N ASN A 120 -9.52 -8.67 -36.45
CA ASN A 120 -10.11 -8.15 -35.21
C ASN A 120 -9.88 -9.12 -34.04
N ARG A 121 -10.14 -10.42 -34.23
CA ARG A 121 -9.95 -11.44 -33.19
C ARG A 121 -8.50 -11.51 -32.71
N VAL A 122 -7.55 -11.50 -33.63
CA VAL A 122 -6.12 -11.62 -33.32
C VAL A 122 -5.60 -10.38 -32.60
N LEU A 123 -6.00 -9.17 -33.06
CA LEU A 123 -5.66 -7.92 -32.40
C LEU A 123 -6.28 -7.80 -31.00
N GLU A 124 -7.49 -8.30 -30.82
CA GLU A 124 -8.17 -8.30 -29.54
C GLU A 124 -7.50 -9.25 -28.54
N ALA A 125 -7.10 -10.46 -29.00
CA ALA A 125 -6.33 -11.40 -28.21
C ALA A 125 -4.95 -10.82 -27.79
N ARG A 126 -4.26 -10.09 -28.66
CA ARG A 126 -3.03 -9.35 -28.32
C ARG A 126 -3.27 -8.34 -27.20
N ARG A 127 -4.27 -7.48 -27.36
CA ARG A 127 -4.62 -6.44 -26.36
C ARG A 127 -4.96 -7.04 -24.99
N GLN A 128 -5.70 -8.14 -24.99
CA GLN A 128 -6.04 -8.83 -23.74
C GLN A 128 -4.77 -9.35 -23.04
N ARG A 129 -3.83 -9.94 -23.80
CA ARG A 129 -2.53 -10.40 -23.25
C ARG A 129 -1.71 -9.24 -22.69
N GLU A 130 -1.61 -8.12 -23.43
CA GLU A 130 -0.90 -6.92 -22.99
C GLU A 130 -1.52 -6.33 -21.71
N SER A 131 -2.85 -6.23 -21.64
CA SER A 131 -3.56 -5.76 -20.47
C SER A 131 -3.35 -6.67 -19.25
N GLN A 132 -3.43 -7.99 -19.45
CA GLN A 132 -3.14 -8.94 -18.37
C GLN A 132 -1.71 -8.84 -17.86
N ARG A 133 -0.72 -8.69 -18.74
CA ARG A 133 0.68 -8.51 -18.37
C ARG A 133 0.89 -7.21 -17.59
N ALA A 134 0.24 -6.12 -17.99
CA ALA A 134 0.30 -4.85 -17.27
C ALA A 134 -0.28 -4.95 -15.87
N LEU A 135 -1.48 -5.54 -15.72
CA LEU A 135 -2.13 -5.78 -14.43
C LEU A 135 -1.30 -6.69 -13.51
N LEU A 136 -0.68 -7.74 -14.05
CA LEU A 136 0.20 -8.62 -13.28
C LEU A 136 1.42 -7.87 -12.75
N LYS A 137 2.06 -7.02 -13.57
CA LYS A 137 3.19 -6.19 -13.15
C LYS A 137 2.79 -5.21 -12.05
N GLU A 138 1.64 -4.56 -12.19
CA GLU A 138 1.11 -3.62 -11.19
C GLU A 138 0.83 -4.32 -9.86
N ASN A 139 0.13 -5.47 -9.89
CA ASN A 139 -0.17 -6.26 -8.70
C ASN A 139 1.11 -6.75 -8.00
N GLN A 140 2.11 -7.18 -8.77
CA GLN A 140 3.40 -7.59 -8.20
C GLN A 140 4.13 -6.42 -7.54
N ALA A 141 4.08 -5.23 -8.14
CA ALA A 141 4.66 -4.02 -7.56
C ALA A 141 3.94 -3.60 -6.27
N ALA A 142 2.61 -3.64 -6.26
CA ALA A 142 1.80 -3.36 -5.07
C ALA A 142 2.08 -4.36 -3.94
N ALA A 143 2.15 -5.66 -4.25
CA ALA A 143 2.47 -6.69 -3.28
C ALA A 143 3.88 -6.52 -2.66
N ARG A 144 4.87 -6.12 -3.46
CA ARG A 144 6.22 -5.80 -2.94
C ARG A 144 6.19 -4.61 -1.99
N ARG A 145 5.46 -3.53 -2.33
CA ARG A 145 5.30 -2.35 -1.45
C ARG A 145 4.64 -2.71 -0.13
N LEU A 146 3.57 -3.49 -0.16
CA LEU A 146 2.88 -3.95 1.04
C LEU A 146 3.79 -4.78 1.95
N ARG A 147 4.57 -5.71 1.38
CA ARG A 147 5.54 -6.51 2.15
C ARG A 147 6.61 -5.65 2.79
N ALA A 148 7.13 -4.65 2.08
CA ALA A 148 8.13 -3.73 2.62
C ALA A 148 7.57 -2.90 3.78
N LEU A 149 6.34 -2.37 3.65
CA LEU A 149 5.66 -1.63 4.72
C LEU A 149 5.38 -2.51 5.94
N ALA A 150 4.90 -3.74 5.72
CA ALA A 150 4.68 -4.70 6.81
C ALA A 150 5.97 -5.01 7.58
N ALA A 151 7.07 -5.26 6.87
CA ALA A 151 8.38 -5.49 7.49
C ALA A 151 8.87 -4.27 8.28
N GLN A 152 8.65 -3.06 7.77
CA GLN A 152 8.98 -1.82 8.47
C GLN A 152 8.15 -1.66 9.75
N LEU A 153 6.84 -1.93 9.70
CA LEU A 153 5.96 -1.88 10.88
C LEU A 153 6.42 -2.85 11.96
N VAL A 154 6.72 -4.11 11.60
CA VAL A 154 7.23 -5.12 12.55
C VAL A 154 8.53 -4.64 13.20
N LYS A 155 9.49 -4.15 12.40
CA LYS A 155 10.76 -3.63 12.91
C LYS A 155 10.58 -2.45 13.87
N THR A 156 9.67 -1.52 13.53
CA THR A 156 9.36 -0.37 14.40
C THR A 156 8.75 -0.84 15.71
N GLN A 157 7.80 -1.77 15.66
CA GLN A 157 7.15 -2.32 16.84
C GLN A 157 8.13 -3.07 17.74
N GLU A 158 9.04 -3.87 17.17
CA GLU A 158 10.09 -4.55 17.93
C GLU A 158 11.07 -3.57 18.60
N SER A 159 11.46 -2.52 17.86
CA SER A 159 12.32 -1.45 18.40
C SER A 159 11.64 -0.72 19.56
N GLU A 160 10.38 -0.37 19.42
CA GLU A 160 9.59 0.29 20.46
C GLU A 160 9.43 -0.61 21.69
N ARG A 161 9.14 -1.90 21.48
CA ARG A 161 9.04 -2.90 22.57
C ARG A 161 10.37 -3.05 23.31
N LYS A 162 11.49 -3.10 22.58
CA LYS A 162 12.83 -3.21 23.18
C LYS A 162 13.17 -1.95 23.97
N HIS A 163 12.88 -0.78 23.43
CA HIS A 163 13.10 0.50 24.10
C HIS A 163 12.27 0.62 25.39
N LEU A 164 10.99 0.25 25.34
CA LEU A 164 10.12 0.20 26.53
C LEU A 164 10.64 -0.77 27.58
N ALA A 165 11.09 -1.97 27.18
CA ALA A 165 11.64 -2.95 28.11
C ALA A 165 12.92 -2.47 28.78
N GLN A 166 13.82 -1.81 28.04
CA GLN A 166 15.03 -1.20 28.59
C GLN A 166 14.71 -0.07 29.57
N THR A 167 13.84 0.86 29.18
CA THR A 167 13.42 1.99 30.02
C THR A 167 12.79 1.49 31.33
N LEU A 168 11.97 0.46 31.26
CA LEU A 168 11.37 -0.20 32.43
C LEU A 168 12.43 -0.82 33.32
N HIS A 169 13.34 -1.57 32.75
CA HIS A 169 14.40 -2.27 33.49
C HIS A 169 15.33 -1.28 34.20
N ASP A 170 15.81 -0.26 33.48
CA ASP A 170 16.77 0.70 34.01
C ASP A 170 16.15 1.61 35.08
N SER A 171 14.92 2.08 34.84
CA SER A 171 14.23 2.99 35.73
C SER A 171 13.67 2.31 36.99
N LEU A 172 12.97 1.18 36.84
CA LEU A 172 12.37 0.46 37.94
C LEU A 172 13.38 -0.41 38.66
N GLY A 173 14.32 -1.04 37.93
CA GLY A 173 15.30 -1.95 38.54
C GLY A 173 16.24 -1.24 39.53
N GLN A 174 16.75 -0.08 39.13
CA GLN A 174 17.61 0.73 40.00
C GLN A 174 16.88 1.25 41.22
N THR A 175 15.64 1.73 41.05
CA THR A 175 14.84 2.27 42.14
C THR A 175 14.39 1.18 43.13
N LEU A 176 14.03 0.01 42.63
CA LEU A 176 13.72 -1.17 43.47
C LEU A 176 14.95 -1.65 44.27
N THR A 177 16.13 -1.64 43.67
CA THR A 177 17.38 -1.97 44.33
C THR A 177 17.69 -0.97 45.46
N ALA A 178 17.51 0.32 45.22
CA ALA A 178 17.68 1.33 46.25
C ALA A 178 16.68 1.17 47.39
N LEU A 179 15.41 0.87 47.10
CA LEU A 179 14.39 0.57 48.08
C LEU A 179 14.79 -0.62 48.98
N GLN A 180 15.28 -1.71 48.34
CA GLN A 180 15.74 -2.91 49.06
C GLN A 180 16.92 -2.58 50.00
N MET A 181 17.89 -1.79 49.56
CA MET A 181 19.01 -1.34 50.37
C MET A 181 18.56 -0.49 51.56
N HIS A 182 17.64 0.45 51.37
CA HIS A 182 17.10 1.28 52.45
C HIS A 182 16.32 0.45 53.50
N LEU A 183 15.51 -0.51 53.05
CA LEU A 183 14.79 -1.40 53.95
C LEU A 183 15.75 -2.29 54.78
N HIS A 184 16.73 -2.89 54.10
CA HIS A 184 17.72 -3.72 54.78
C HIS A 184 18.57 -2.90 55.77
N GLY A 185 18.97 -1.68 55.42
CA GLY A 185 19.65 -0.76 56.32
C GLY A 185 18.81 -0.39 57.54
N ALA A 186 17.49 -0.20 57.38
CA ALA A 186 16.58 0.10 58.49
C ALA A 186 16.42 -1.07 59.48
N ASP A 187 16.54 -2.29 59.00
CA ASP A 187 16.46 -3.49 59.85
C ASP A 187 17.75 -3.75 60.64
N LEU A 188 18.87 -3.27 60.15
CA LEU A 188 20.19 -3.40 60.80
C LEU A 188 20.57 -2.21 61.66
N GLU A 189 19.83 -1.10 61.61
CA GLU A 189 20.14 0.15 62.30
C GLU A 189 19.73 0.09 63.78
N PRO A 190 20.69 0.18 64.72
CA PRO A 190 20.40 0.12 66.16
C PRO A 190 19.68 1.36 66.69
N ASP A 191 19.88 2.52 66.07
CA ASP A 191 19.21 3.76 66.44
C ASP A 191 17.78 3.80 65.90
N ALA A 192 16.81 3.83 66.78
CA ALA A 192 15.40 3.87 66.38
C ALA A 192 15.00 5.10 65.58
N ALA A 193 15.65 6.25 65.78
CA ALA A 193 15.40 7.47 65.03
C ALA A 193 15.95 7.36 63.58
N ALA A 194 17.16 6.86 63.43
CA ALA A 194 17.78 6.58 62.14
C ALA A 194 17.04 5.51 61.36
N ALA A 195 16.66 4.41 62.00
CA ALA A 195 15.83 3.36 61.39
C ALA A 195 14.48 3.89 60.88
N ARG A 196 13.86 4.79 61.64
CA ARG A 196 12.60 5.47 61.22
C ARG A 196 12.78 6.34 59.98
N GLN A 197 13.86 7.12 59.89
CA GLN A 197 14.20 7.91 58.70
C GLN A 197 14.41 7.08 57.44
N LEU A 198 15.09 5.91 57.57
CA LEU A 198 15.28 5.00 56.46
C LEU A 198 13.96 4.39 55.96
N ARG A 199 13.03 4.07 56.86
CA ARG A 199 11.68 3.60 56.48
C ARG A 199 10.85 4.67 55.82
N GLU A 200 10.90 5.94 56.31
CA GLU A 200 10.22 7.05 55.67
C GLU A 200 10.74 7.30 54.27
N LYS A 201 12.05 7.27 54.01
CA LYS A 201 12.65 7.32 52.65
C LYS A 201 12.22 6.16 51.81
N SER A 202 12.12 4.94 52.36
CA SER A 202 11.62 3.76 51.62
C SER A 202 10.18 3.95 51.14
N ILE A 203 9.33 4.55 51.94
CA ILE A 203 7.94 4.86 51.56
C ILE A 203 7.89 5.92 50.45
N GLU A 204 8.78 6.93 50.52
CA GLU A 204 8.89 7.93 49.46
C GLU A 204 9.34 7.36 48.11
N ILE A 205 10.36 6.50 48.12
CA ILE A 205 10.84 5.77 46.96
C ILE A 205 9.71 4.88 46.39
N LEU A 206 8.97 4.15 47.25
CA LEU A 206 7.86 3.31 46.81
C LEU A 206 6.73 4.13 46.13
N ARG A 207 6.40 5.28 46.70
CA ARG A 207 5.45 6.21 46.06
C ARG A 207 5.92 6.65 44.66
N GLY A 208 7.21 7.03 44.52
CA GLY A 208 7.82 7.36 43.25
C GLY A 208 7.72 6.24 42.19
N ILE A 209 7.97 4.97 42.62
CA ILE A 209 7.81 3.77 41.77
C ILE A 209 6.36 3.63 41.31
N ILE A 210 5.40 3.76 42.20
CA ILE A 210 3.97 3.65 41.87
C ILE A 210 3.56 4.73 40.85
N ASP A 211 4.00 5.96 41.06
CA ASP A 211 3.68 7.08 40.11
C ASP A 211 4.36 6.88 38.75
N GLN A 212 5.56 6.33 38.74
CA GLN A 212 6.28 6.01 37.52
C GLN A 212 5.64 4.84 36.77
N MET A 213 5.21 3.78 37.46
CA MET A 213 4.41 2.69 36.87
C MET A 213 3.08 3.19 36.29
N ARG A 214 2.41 4.10 36.99
CA ARG A 214 1.20 4.74 36.46
C ARG A 214 1.47 5.50 35.16
N THR A 215 2.54 6.30 35.12
CA THR A 215 2.93 7.06 33.90
C THR A 215 3.23 6.11 32.72
N ILE A 216 3.92 5.02 32.96
CA ILE A 216 4.26 4.02 31.93
C ILE A 216 3.01 3.24 31.50
N SER A 217 2.14 2.85 32.44
CA SER A 217 0.87 2.18 32.12
C SER A 217 -0.05 3.04 31.26
N PHE A 218 0.00 4.36 31.43
CA PHE A 218 -0.75 5.31 30.58
C PHE A 218 -0.08 5.58 29.22
N ALA A 219 1.25 5.39 29.10
CA ALA A 219 1.96 5.49 27.82
C ALA A 219 1.64 4.31 26.89
N VAL A 220 1.37 3.14 27.44
CA VAL A 220 0.80 2.00 26.72
C VAL A 220 -0.72 2.24 26.64
N ARG A 221 -1.30 2.20 25.42
CA ARG A 221 -2.75 2.40 25.18
C ARG A 221 -3.60 1.74 26.26
N PRO A 222 -4.39 2.49 27.05
CA PRO A 222 -5.15 1.90 28.14
C PRO A 222 -6.22 0.94 27.57
N ALA A 223 -6.25 -0.29 28.04
CA ALA A 223 -7.30 -1.26 27.67
C ALA A 223 -8.72 -0.73 28.00
N GLN A 224 -8.81 0.21 28.93
CA GLN A 224 -10.05 0.89 29.31
C GLN A 224 -10.63 1.74 28.17
N LEU A 225 -9.81 2.24 27.24
CA LEU A 225 -10.27 2.98 26.07
C LEU A 225 -11.19 2.13 25.19
N ASP A 226 -10.88 0.85 25.06
CA ASP A 226 -11.67 -0.11 24.28
C ASP A 226 -12.94 -0.54 25.04
N GLN A 227 -12.87 -0.63 26.38
CA GLN A 227 -13.96 -1.11 27.23
C GLN A 227 -14.95 -0.02 27.64
N GLN A 228 -14.44 1.11 28.10
CA GLN A 228 -15.23 2.18 28.75
C GLN A 228 -15.40 3.43 27.87
N GLY A 229 -14.59 3.57 26.79
CA GLY A 229 -14.59 4.74 25.92
C GLY A 229 -13.70 5.88 26.42
N LEU A 230 -13.57 6.90 25.58
CA LEU A 230 -12.63 8.02 25.78
C LEU A 230 -12.96 8.85 27.02
N ALA A 231 -14.24 9.22 27.19
CA ALA A 231 -14.66 10.12 28.27
C ALA A 231 -14.40 9.50 29.66
N ALA A 232 -14.82 8.25 29.89
CA ALA A 232 -14.63 7.55 31.15
C ALA A 232 -13.15 7.32 31.46
N THR A 233 -12.34 7.02 30.42
CA THR A 233 -10.90 6.81 30.59
C THR A 233 -10.18 8.11 30.95
N ILE A 234 -10.55 9.24 30.34
CA ILE A 234 -10.02 10.57 30.68
C ILE A 234 -10.42 10.96 32.10
N GLU A 235 -11.66 10.71 32.51
CA GLU A 235 -12.15 11.03 33.84
C GLU A 235 -11.38 10.26 34.93
N THR A 236 -11.19 8.95 34.71
CA THR A 236 -10.39 8.10 35.60
C THR A 236 -8.94 8.59 35.71
N MET A 237 -8.30 8.87 34.58
CA MET A 237 -6.93 9.39 34.51
C MET A 237 -6.82 10.74 35.24
N ALA A 238 -7.74 11.67 34.98
CA ALA A 238 -7.72 13.00 35.58
C ALA A 238 -7.89 12.93 37.10
N HIS A 239 -8.78 12.09 37.63
CA HIS A 239 -8.93 11.89 39.07
C HIS A 239 -7.66 11.33 39.73
N GLN A 240 -6.97 10.42 39.05
CA GLN A 240 -5.71 9.86 39.57
C GLN A 240 -4.57 10.86 39.55
N MET A 241 -4.48 11.73 38.51
CA MET A 241 -3.40 12.71 38.38
C MET A 241 -3.63 13.98 39.21
N LEU A 242 -4.86 14.49 39.25
CA LEU A 242 -5.19 15.78 39.83
C LEU A 242 -5.69 15.69 41.27
N GLY A 243 -6.24 14.56 41.69
CA GLY A 243 -6.73 14.31 43.04
C GLY A 243 -5.67 14.52 44.13
N PRO A 244 -4.47 13.92 44.03
CA PRO A 244 -3.39 14.09 45.00
C PRO A 244 -2.95 15.55 45.19
N VAL A 245 -3.01 16.37 44.13
CA VAL A 245 -2.63 17.80 44.15
C VAL A 245 -3.81 18.76 44.35
N ARG A 246 -4.99 18.21 44.67
CA ARG A 246 -6.22 18.97 44.98
C ARG A 246 -6.67 19.93 43.89
N ILE A 247 -6.38 19.64 42.62
CA ILE A 247 -6.83 20.43 41.48
C ILE A 247 -8.24 19.95 41.09
N ARG A 248 -9.19 20.85 40.94
CA ARG A 248 -10.56 20.54 40.52
C ARG A 248 -10.59 20.21 39.06
N PHE A 249 -11.15 19.06 38.70
CA PHE A 249 -11.33 18.61 37.31
C PHE A 249 -12.79 18.74 36.87
N HIS A 250 -13.00 19.16 35.63
CA HIS A 250 -14.33 19.22 35.04
C HIS A 250 -14.25 18.70 33.60
N LEU A 251 -14.99 17.62 33.32
CA LEU A 251 -15.15 17.06 31.99
C LEU A 251 -16.54 17.42 31.45
N LYS A 252 -16.56 18.03 30.26
CA LYS A 252 -17.79 18.23 29.49
C LYS A 252 -17.73 17.38 28.21
N VAL A 253 -18.77 16.60 27.96
CA VAL A 253 -18.90 15.77 26.75
C VAL A 253 -20.11 16.24 25.97
N SER A 254 -19.95 16.47 24.68
CA SER A 254 -21.00 16.83 23.74
C SER A 254 -21.00 15.86 22.56
N GLY A 255 -22.17 15.38 22.17
CA GLY A 255 -22.30 14.32 21.15
C GLY A 255 -22.09 12.91 21.72
N MET A 256 -22.04 11.93 20.84
CA MET A 256 -21.93 10.51 21.19
C MET A 256 -20.67 9.90 20.56
N GLU A 257 -19.89 9.17 21.36
CA GLU A 257 -18.76 8.38 20.86
C GLU A 257 -19.28 7.19 20.04
N THR A 258 -19.11 7.26 18.72
CA THR A 258 -19.62 6.23 17.78
C THR A 258 -18.74 4.99 17.69
N SER A 259 -17.45 5.10 18.04
CA SER A 259 -16.50 3.99 17.98
C SER A 259 -15.53 4.06 19.17
N ARG A 260 -15.70 3.17 20.13
CA ARG A 260 -14.79 3.04 21.27
C ARG A 260 -13.43 2.52 20.81
N GLY A 261 -12.36 3.00 21.41
CA GLY A 261 -11.01 2.56 21.07
C GLY A 261 -10.54 2.89 19.67
N SER A 262 -11.14 3.86 19.00
CA SER A 262 -10.71 4.29 17.67
C SER A 262 -9.27 4.87 17.71
N PRO A 263 -8.55 4.90 16.59
CA PRO A 263 -7.26 5.60 16.49
C PRO A 263 -7.35 7.06 16.93
N GLN A 264 -8.48 7.73 16.62
CA GLN A 264 -8.75 9.10 17.01
C GLN A 264 -8.90 9.24 18.53
N SER A 265 -9.62 8.32 19.20
CA SER A 265 -9.74 8.29 20.66
C SER A 265 -8.38 8.10 21.33
N SER A 266 -7.49 7.30 20.75
CA SER A 266 -6.13 7.11 21.26
C SER A 266 -5.29 8.38 21.18
N VAL A 267 -5.36 9.10 20.06
CA VAL A 267 -4.68 10.38 19.87
C VAL A 267 -5.24 11.43 20.84
N ALA A 268 -6.56 11.54 20.94
CA ALA A 268 -7.23 12.48 21.83
C ALA A 268 -6.87 12.21 23.29
N PHE A 269 -6.82 10.94 23.71
CA PHE A 269 -6.38 10.57 25.05
C PHE A 269 -4.96 11.06 25.34
N ARG A 270 -4.01 10.84 24.43
CA ARG A 270 -2.61 11.31 24.59
C ARG A 270 -2.52 12.82 24.65
N VAL A 271 -3.26 13.55 23.84
CA VAL A 271 -3.29 15.02 23.88
C VAL A 271 -3.78 15.53 25.22
N VAL A 272 -4.87 14.96 25.75
CA VAL A 272 -5.40 15.32 27.07
C VAL A 272 -4.40 14.98 28.18
N GLN A 273 -3.79 13.80 28.13
CA GLN A 273 -2.78 13.35 29.09
C GLN A 273 -1.60 14.34 29.15
N GLU A 274 -1.04 14.70 28.02
CA GLU A 274 0.07 15.64 27.95
C GLU A 274 -0.32 17.02 28.48
N ALA A 275 -1.51 17.49 28.11
CA ALA A 275 -2.03 18.77 28.60
C ALA A 275 -2.24 18.78 30.11
N LEU A 276 -2.75 17.69 30.71
CA LEU A 276 -2.90 17.56 32.16
C LEU A 276 -1.54 17.50 32.86
N THR A 277 -0.59 16.76 32.30
CA THR A 277 0.78 16.66 32.83
C THR A 277 1.46 18.03 32.84
N ASN A 278 1.33 18.78 31.75
CA ASN A 278 1.88 20.12 31.60
C ASN A 278 1.21 21.11 32.57
N ALA A 279 -0.11 21.01 32.75
CA ALA A 279 -0.82 21.83 33.72
C ALA A 279 -0.32 21.61 35.16
N VAL A 280 -0.15 20.38 35.60
CA VAL A 280 0.37 20.01 36.92
C VAL A 280 1.80 20.49 37.13
N ARG A 281 2.68 20.29 36.10
CA ARG A 281 4.11 20.61 36.21
C ARG A 281 4.41 22.12 36.14
N HIS A 282 3.68 22.86 35.30
CA HIS A 282 4.09 24.18 34.90
C HIS A 282 3.08 25.30 35.25
N ALA A 283 1.79 24.99 35.27
CA ALA A 283 0.75 26.02 35.40
C ALA A 283 0.27 26.27 36.83
N THR A 284 0.52 25.37 37.79
CA THR A 284 -0.01 25.42 39.17
C THR A 284 -1.49 25.87 39.25
N PRO A 285 -2.39 25.19 38.48
CA PRO A 285 -3.79 25.64 38.40
C PRO A 285 -4.58 25.19 39.62
N THR A 286 -5.72 25.89 39.88
CA THR A 286 -6.71 25.41 40.84
C THR A 286 -7.84 24.58 40.17
N ARG A 287 -7.99 24.76 38.86
CA ARG A 287 -9.03 24.08 38.06
C ARG A 287 -8.55 23.78 36.66
N VAL A 288 -8.88 22.55 36.19
CA VAL A 288 -8.69 22.14 34.80
C VAL A 288 -10.03 21.71 34.21
N ARG A 289 -10.26 22.10 32.96
CA ARG A 289 -11.47 21.77 32.20
C ARG A 289 -11.08 21.07 30.91
N VAL A 290 -11.77 19.96 30.62
CA VAL A 290 -11.65 19.25 29.35
C VAL A 290 -13.02 19.23 28.68
N HIS A 291 -13.08 19.55 27.41
CA HIS A 291 -14.29 19.50 26.62
C HIS A 291 -14.05 18.58 25.40
N LEU A 292 -14.84 17.50 25.32
CA LEU A 292 -14.86 16.56 24.20
C LEU A 292 -16.13 16.83 23.39
N THR A 293 -15.98 17.00 22.09
CA THR A 293 -17.11 17.17 21.17
C THR A 293 -17.03 16.15 20.06
N PHE A 294 -17.93 15.18 20.07
CA PHE A 294 -18.11 14.19 19.02
C PHE A 294 -19.11 14.73 17.99
N ARG A 295 -18.66 14.97 16.76
CA ARG A 295 -19.51 15.47 15.67
C ARG A 295 -20.12 14.32 14.87
N PRO A 296 -21.28 14.56 14.21
CA PRO A 296 -21.92 13.54 13.36
C PRO A 296 -21.06 13.10 12.16
N ASP A 297 -20.14 13.94 11.68
CA ASP A 297 -19.20 13.67 10.60
C ASP A 297 -18.02 12.77 11.01
N GLY A 298 -18.02 12.30 12.27
CA GLY A 298 -16.93 11.51 12.84
C GLY A 298 -15.75 12.32 13.37
N THR A 299 -15.80 13.65 13.30
CA THR A 299 -14.74 14.53 13.84
C THR A 299 -14.82 14.59 15.36
N LEU A 300 -13.68 14.40 16.03
CA LEU A 300 -13.52 14.62 17.47
C LEU A 300 -12.74 15.91 17.71
N VAL A 301 -13.37 16.83 18.44
CA VAL A 301 -12.73 18.07 18.89
C VAL A 301 -12.44 17.96 20.38
N VAL A 302 -11.19 18.27 20.77
CA VAL A 302 -10.70 18.25 22.15
C VAL A 302 -10.24 19.66 22.52
N ALA A 303 -10.75 20.19 23.61
CA ALA A 303 -10.27 21.43 24.18
C ALA A 303 -9.89 21.20 25.64
N VAL A 304 -8.70 21.65 26.03
CA VAL A 304 -8.19 21.58 27.40
C VAL A 304 -7.84 22.98 27.85
N GLY A 305 -8.33 23.40 29.00
CA GLY A 305 -8.04 24.70 29.56
C GLY A 305 -7.81 24.61 31.07
N ASN A 306 -6.98 25.49 31.60
CA ASN A 306 -6.71 25.63 33.02
C ASN A 306 -6.75 27.13 33.42
N ASP A 307 -6.84 27.39 34.73
CA ASP A 307 -6.84 28.74 35.33
C ASP A 307 -5.46 29.13 35.90
N GLY A 308 -4.43 28.40 35.62
CA GLY A 308 -3.07 28.65 36.05
C GLY A 308 -2.29 29.60 35.12
N ARG A 309 -0.97 29.67 35.31
CA ARG A 309 -0.09 30.49 34.49
C ARG A 309 -0.09 30.03 33.05
N SER A 310 -0.11 30.97 32.09
CA SER A 310 0.08 30.66 30.67
C SER A 310 1.48 30.09 30.46
N MET A 311 1.59 29.10 29.57
CA MET A 311 2.92 28.67 29.11
C MET A 311 3.60 29.84 28.38
N PRO A 312 4.92 30.01 28.57
CA PRO A 312 5.67 30.89 27.68
C PRO A 312 5.65 30.29 26.28
N ASP A 313 5.58 31.16 25.27
CA ASP A 313 5.60 30.81 23.83
C ASP A 313 6.86 30.03 23.45
#